data_7a0dda8a071f995650242f1a3c30a542
#
_entry.id   7a0dda8a071f995650242f1a3c30a542
#
_cell.length_a   1.000
_cell.length_b   1.000
_cell.length_c   1.000
_cell.angle_alpha   90.00
_cell.angle_beta   90.00
_cell.angle_gamma   90.00
#
_symmetry.space_group_name_H-M   'P 1'
#
loop_
_entity.id
_entity.type
_entity.pdbx_description
1 polymer ?
#
loop_
_entity_poly.entity_id
_entity_poly.type
_entity_poly.pdbx_seq_one_letter_code
_entity_poly.pdbx_strand_id
1 'polypeptide(L)'
;MALVDICEQITNFIDNHNYCAGVFIDLSKAFDTIDHTILLTKLQHYGIRGITLDWFRDYLTNRVQFVSIESVYSSNGHITCGVPKGSILEPLLFLIYINDICCASSVLKFILFADDTNLFYSSKSISNLQHVLNHEMAALSEWFKANHKYR
;
A
#
# COMPACT_ATOMS: atom_id res chain seq x y z
N MET A 1 8.13 -17.31 1.37
CA MET A 1 7.17 -17.00 0.35
C MET A 1 7.55 -15.74 -0.40
N ALA A 2 7.33 -14.50 0.04
CA ALA A 2 7.73 -13.35 -0.79
C ALA A 2 9.21 -13.40 -1.27
N LEU A 3 10.16 -13.76 -0.40
CA LEU A 3 11.57 -13.90 -0.77
C LEU A 3 11.80 -14.99 -1.83
N VAL A 4 11.09 -16.12 -1.70
CA VAL A 4 11.17 -17.21 -2.69
C VAL A 4 10.62 -16.73 -4.03
N ASP A 5 9.48 -16.05 -4.03
CA ASP A 5 8.86 -15.50 -5.24
C ASP A 5 9.78 -14.47 -5.92
N ILE A 6 10.46 -13.62 -5.13
CA ILE A 6 11.46 -12.66 -5.62
C ILE A 6 12.63 -13.38 -6.29
N CYS A 7 13.22 -14.37 -5.61
CA CYS A 7 14.33 -15.15 -6.14
C CYS A 7 13.94 -15.88 -7.42
N GLU A 8 12.77 -16.50 -7.44
CA GLU A 8 12.25 -17.20 -8.62
C GLU A 8 12.05 -16.25 -9.80
N GLN A 9 11.50 -15.04 -9.55
CA GLN A 9 11.36 -14.04 -10.61
C GLN A 9 12.71 -13.62 -11.20
N ILE A 10 13.68 -13.32 -10.33
CA ILE A 10 15.02 -12.89 -10.79
C ILE A 10 15.68 -14.02 -11.57
N THR A 11 15.62 -15.25 -11.08
CA THR A 11 16.18 -16.43 -11.75
C THR A 11 15.55 -16.61 -13.12
N ASN A 12 14.23 -16.56 -13.23
CA ASN A 12 13.52 -16.69 -14.50
C ASN A 12 13.93 -15.61 -15.50
N PHE A 13 14.18 -14.38 -15.06
CA PHE A 13 14.63 -13.30 -15.95
C PHE A 13 16.07 -13.53 -16.45
N ILE A 14 16.97 -13.98 -15.58
CA ILE A 14 18.35 -14.27 -15.90
C ILE A 14 18.44 -15.48 -16.87
N ASP A 15 17.70 -16.55 -16.61
CA ASP A 15 17.67 -17.75 -17.44
C ASP A 15 17.18 -17.44 -18.87
N ASN A 16 16.30 -16.47 -19.02
CA ASN A 16 15.84 -15.98 -20.32
C ASN A 16 16.78 -14.94 -20.96
N HIS A 17 17.97 -14.74 -20.41
CA HIS A 17 18.95 -13.74 -20.88
C HIS A 17 18.37 -12.33 -20.99
N ASN A 18 17.50 -11.94 -20.06
CA ASN A 18 16.94 -10.60 -19.96
C ASN A 18 17.71 -9.76 -18.96
N TYR A 19 17.79 -8.46 -19.23
CA TYR A 19 18.10 -7.48 -18.20
C TYR A 19 16.89 -7.37 -17.25
N CYS A 20 17.15 -7.38 -15.96
CA CYS A 20 16.12 -7.29 -14.94
C CYS A 20 16.33 -6.03 -14.09
N ALA A 21 15.24 -5.38 -13.72
CA ALA A 21 15.25 -4.34 -12.70
C ALA A 21 14.21 -4.67 -11.61
N GLY A 22 14.62 -4.44 -10.37
CA GLY A 22 13.76 -4.50 -9.18
C GLY A 22 13.67 -3.12 -8.55
N VAL A 23 12.47 -2.70 -8.19
CA VAL A 23 12.20 -1.49 -7.41
C VAL A 23 11.55 -1.91 -6.11
N PHE A 24 12.17 -1.54 -5.00
CA PHE A 24 11.70 -1.85 -3.65
C PHE A 24 11.18 -0.56 -3.02
N ILE A 25 9.89 -0.53 -2.71
CA ILE A 25 9.22 0.62 -2.14
C ILE A 25 8.88 0.31 -0.69
N ASP A 26 9.45 1.09 0.22
CA ASP A 26 9.10 1.10 1.64
C ASP A 26 8.09 2.24 1.88
N LEU A 27 6.91 1.88 2.36
CA LEU A 27 5.85 2.83 2.65
C LEU A 27 5.99 3.34 4.09
N SER A 28 6.74 4.43 4.24
CA SER A 28 6.91 5.08 5.54
C SER A 28 5.56 5.41 6.19
N LYS A 29 5.33 4.88 7.41
CA LYS A 29 4.08 5.04 8.17
C LYS A 29 2.83 4.54 7.42
N ALA A 30 2.95 3.46 6.65
CA ALA A 30 1.89 2.89 5.81
C ALA A 30 0.53 2.83 6.52
N PHE A 31 0.51 2.32 7.75
CA PHE A 31 -0.71 2.18 8.56
C PHE A 31 -1.25 3.51 9.09
N ASP A 32 -0.40 4.52 9.31
CA ASP A 32 -0.78 5.81 9.88
C ASP A 32 -1.35 6.80 8.83
N THR A 33 -1.11 6.53 7.54
CA THR A 33 -1.44 7.45 6.44
C THR A 33 -2.68 7.06 5.65
N ILE A 34 -3.34 5.96 6.01
CA ILE A 34 -4.56 5.48 5.34
C ILE A 34 -5.66 6.53 5.44
N ASP A 35 -6.14 7.03 4.29
CA ASP A 35 -7.32 7.90 4.22
C ASP A 35 -8.59 7.08 4.48
N HIS A 36 -9.36 7.46 5.49
CA HIS A 36 -10.58 6.74 5.89
C HIS A 36 -11.64 6.73 4.80
N THR A 37 -11.77 7.83 4.03
CA THR A 37 -12.77 7.94 2.96
C THR A 37 -12.43 6.99 1.82
N ILE A 38 -11.15 6.94 1.43
CA ILE A 38 -10.66 6.04 0.39
C ILE A 38 -10.83 4.59 0.84
N LEU A 39 -10.45 4.27 2.09
CA LEU A 39 -10.60 2.91 2.62
C LEU A 39 -12.06 2.47 2.64
N LEU A 40 -12.98 3.30 3.10
CA LEU A 40 -14.42 2.98 3.10
C LEU A 40 -14.96 2.78 1.69
N THR A 41 -14.49 3.57 0.71
CA THR A 41 -14.86 3.39 -0.70
C THR A 41 -14.34 2.05 -1.23
N LYS A 42 -13.10 1.67 -0.91
CA LYS A 42 -12.53 0.38 -1.30
C LYS A 42 -13.29 -0.78 -0.64
N LEU A 43 -13.60 -0.71 0.65
CA LEU A 43 -14.43 -1.70 1.35
C LEU A 43 -15.78 -1.89 0.65
N GLN A 44 -16.41 -0.80 0.21
CA GLN A 44 -17.68 -0.86 -0.53
C GLN A 44 -17.51 -1.55 -1.90
N HIS A 45 -16.41 -1.34 -2.60
CA HIS A 45 -16.09 -2.03 -3.86
C HIS A 45 -15.88 -3.53 -3.65
N TYR A 46 -15.28 -3.93 -2.51
CA TYR A 46 -15.15 -5.34 -2.11
C TYR A 46 -16.45 -5.98 -1.62
N GLY A 47 -17.58 -5.25 -1.69
CA GLY A 47 -18.91 -5.79 -1.38
C GLY A 47 -19.34 -5.58 0.08
N ILE A 48 -18.57 -4.90 0.91
CA ILE A 48 -18.94 -4.56 2.29
C ILE A 48 -19.90 -3.38 2.25
N ARG A 49 -21.16 -3.58 2.65
CA ARG A 49 -22.24 -2.60 2.53
C ARG A 49 -23.13 -2.58 3.76
N GLY A 50 -24.01 -1.55 3.83
CA GLY A 50 -25.02 -1.42 4.88
C GLY A 50 -24.41 -1.35 6.28
N ILE A 51 -25.01 -2.01 7.24
CA ILE A 51 -24.63 -1.99 8.67
C ILE A 51 -23.15 -2.32 8.87
N THR A 52 -22.60 -3.26 8.10
CA THR A 52 -21.18 -3.61 8.21
C THR A 52 -20.27 -2.47 7.77
N LEU A 53 -20.59 -1.75 6.70
CA LEU A 53 -19.84 -0.58 6.27
C LEU A 53 -19.96 0.57 7.27
N ASP A 54 -21.15 0.77 7.84
CA ASP A 54 -21.37 1.78 8.87
C ASP A 54 -20.56 1.47 10.14
N TRP A 55 -20.46 0.20 10.51
CA TRP A 55 -19.59 -0.24 11.60
C TRP A 55 -18.12 0.10 11.33
N PHE A 56 -17.59 -0.15 10.10
CA PHE A 56 -16.24 0.25 9.76
C PHE A 56 -16.04 1.76 9.77
N ARG A 57 -17.05 2.52 9.37
CA ARG A 57 -17.03 3.99 9.47
C ARG A 57 -16.88 4.43 10.92
N ASP A 58 -17.69 3.91 11.84
CA ASP A 58 -17.60 4.23 13.26
C ASP A 58 -16.28 3.79 13.88
N TYR A 59 -15.78 2.61 13.46
CA TYR A 59 -14.49 2.10 13.91
C TYR A 59 -13.31 3.00 13.54
N LEU A 60 -13.34 3.64 12.40
CA LEU A 60 -12.27 4.50 11.87
C LEU A 60 -12.42 5.96 12.29
N THR A 61 -13.64 6.48 12.37
CA THR A 61 -13.92 7.91 12.58
C THR A 61 -14.17 8.26 14.06
N ASN A 62 -14.19 9.54 14.37
CA ASN A 62 -14.47 10.07 15.70
C ASN A 62 -13.53 9.59 16.80
N ARG A 63 -12.36 9.11 16.44
CA ARG A 63 -11.36 8.66 17.41
C ARG A 63 -10.51 9.82 17.90
N VAL A 64 -10.17 9.75 19.17
CA VAL A 64 -9.25 10.68 19.82
C VAL A 64 -8.11 9.91 20.45
N GLN A 65 -6.96 10.55 20.54
CA GLN A 65 -5.80 10.04 21.24
C GLN A 65 -5.24 11.12 22.18
N PHE A 66 -4.61 10.68 23.23
CA PHE A 66 -3.86 11.54 24.14
C PHE A 66 -2.60 10.80 24.61
N VAL A 67 -1.62 11.54 25.08
CA VAL A 67 -0.40 10.99 25.69
C VAL A 67 -0.57 11.08 27.19
N SER A 68 -0.21 9.98 27.90
CA SER A 68 -0.18 9.91 29.35
C SER A 68 1.23 9.58 29.80
N ILE A 69 1.82 10.42 30.66
CA ILE A 69 3.14 10.21 31.29
C ILE A 69 2.98 10.53 32.77
N GLU A 70 3.25 9.56 33.65
CA GLU A 70 3.20 9.72 35.11
C GLU A 70 1.95 10.43 35.63
N SER A 71 0.76 10.02 35.13
CA SER A 71 -0.54 10.61 35.47
C SER A 71 -0.79 12.02 34.95
N VAL A 72 0.08 12.56 34.09
CA VAL A 72 -0.15 13.80 33.35
C VAL A 72 -0.67 13.46 31.97
N TYR A 73 -1.74 14.13 31.54
CA TYR A 73 -2.42 13.87 30.27
C TYR A 73 -2.27 15.07 29.34
N SER A 74 -1.98 14.80 28.06
CA SER A 74 -2.07 15.84 27.02
C SER A 74 -3.52 16.17 26.70
N SER A 75 -3.74 17.24 25.93
CA SER A 75 -5.02 17.46 25.26
C SER A 75 -5.33 16.33 24.28
N ASN A 76 -6.63 16.12 24.03
CA ASN A 76 -7.09 15.15 23.02
C ASN A 76 -6.74 15.62 21.60
N GLY A 77 -6.11 14.72 20.83
CA GLY A 77 -5.89 14.90 19.40
C GLY A 77 -6.89 14.05 18.60
N HIS A 78 -7.55 14.64 17.61
CA HIS A 78 -8.43 13.88 16.73
C HIS A 78 -7.62 13.09 15.70
N ILE A 79 -7.97 11.81 15.51
CA ILE A 79 -7.39 10.94 14.49
C ILE A 79 -8.20 11.13 13.21
N THR A 80 -7.54 11.59 12.15
CA THR A 80 -8.17 11.86 10.85
C THR A 80 -7.75 10.89 9.74
N CYS A 81 -6.73 10.07 9.99
CA CYS A 81 -6.20 9.06 9.06
C CYS A 81 -5.57 7.92 9.85
N GLY A 82 -5.24 6.85 9.15
CA GLY A 82 -4.63 5.66 9.72
C GLY A 82 -5.61 4.69 10.35
N VAL A 83 -5.12 3.49 10.60
CA VAL A 83 -5.88 2.42 11.27
C VAL A 83 -5.36 2.23 12.68
N PRO A 84 -6.21 1.77 13.64
CA PRO A 84 -5.80 1.58 15.03
C PRO A 84 -4.68 0.55 15.15
N LYS A 85 -3.49 1.01 15.55
CA LYS A 85 -2.32 0.14 15.74
C LYS A 85 -2.56 -0.93 16.78
N GLY A 86 -2.05 -2.13 16.50
CA GLY A 86 -2.20 -3.30 17.36
C GLY A 86 -3.59 -3.94 17.33
N SER A 87 -4.49 -3.48 16.47
CA SER A 87 -5.78 -4.12 16.27
C SER A 87 -5.66 -5.32 15.33
N ILE A 88 -6.52 -6.33 15.51
CA ILE A 88 -6.58 -7.50 14.61
C ILE A 88 -6.94 -7.07 13.17
N LEU A 89 -7.66 -5.97 13.00
CA LEU A 89 -8.11 -5.48 11.70
C LEU A 89 -7.06 -4.64 10.97
N GLU A 90 -6.05 -4.14 11.67
CA GLU A 90 -5.02 -3.26 11.11
C GLU A 90 -4.36 -3.86 9.85
N PRO A 91 -3.80 -5.07 9.87
CA PRO A 91 -3.17 -5.66 8.69
C PRO A 91 -4.17 -5.90 7.55
N LEU A 92 -5.39 -6.35 7.89
CA LEU A 92 -6.42 -6.63 6.89
C LEU A 92 -6.87 -5.36 6.16
N LEU A 93 -7.11 -4.28 6.90
CA LEU A 93 -7.54 -3.01 6.34
C LEU A 93 -6.44 -2.39 5.46
N PHE A 94 -5.18 -2.53 5.87
CA PHE A 94 -4.06 -2.12 5.05
C PHE A 94 -3.96 -2.92 3.74
N LEU A 95 -4.08 -4.25 3.81
CA LEU A 95 -4.08 -5.11 2.61
C LEU A 95 -5.20 -4.72 1.64
N ILE A 96 -6.41 -4.45 2.13
CA ILE A 96 -7.52 -3.96 1.30
C ILE A 96 -7.18 -2.61 0.68
N TYR A 97 -6.50 -1.73 1.43
CA TYR A 97 -6.14 -0.40 0.97
C TYR A 97 -5.11 -0.42 -0.16
N ILE A 98 -4.07 -1.26 -0.05
CA ILE A 98 -2.96 -1.33 -1.00
C ILE A 98 -3.22 -2.25 -2.19
N ASN A 99 -4.18 -3.17 -2.11
CA ASN A 99 -4.34 -4.27 -3.06
C ASN A 99 -4.53 -3.82 -4.51
N ASP A 100 -5.14 -2.67 -4.75
CA ASP A 100 -5.38 -2.15 -6.09
C ASP A 100 -4.16 -1.45 -6.73
N ILE A 101 -3.03 -1.35 -6.01
CA ILE A 101 -1.76 -0.84 -6.58
C ILE A 101 -1.33 -1.67 -7.79
N CYS A 102 -1.66 -2.97 -7.79
CA CYS A 102 -1.38 -3.84 -8.92
C CYS A 102 -2.11 -3.43 -10.20
N CYS A 103 -3.19 -2.63 -10.09
CA CYS A 103 -3.92 -2.08 -11.24
C CYS A 103 -3.24 -0.84 -11.84
N ALA A 104 -2.24 -0.26 -11.18
CA ALA A 104 -1.51 0.91 -11.67
C ALA A 104 -0.61 0.60 -12.85
N SER A 105 -0.24 -0.68 -13.04
CA SER A 105 0.56 -1.13 -14.18
C SER A 105 0.14 -2.54 -14.60
N SER A 106 0.01 -2.74 -15.90
CA SER A 106 -0.19 -4.08 -16.49
C SER A 106 1.11 -4.75 -16.93
N VAL A 107 2.23 -4.06 -16.80
CA VAL A 107 3.54 -4.47 -17.31
C VAL A 107 4.48 -4.89 -16.19
N LEU A 108 4.41 -4.19 -15.05
CA LEU A 108 5.22 -4.50 -13.88
C LEU A 108 4.67 -5.72 -13.15
N LYS A 109 5.56 -6.55 -12.66
CA LYS A 109 5.20 -7.63 -11.76
C LYS A 109 5.31 -7.17 -10.31
N PHE A 110 4.19 -7.24 -9.58
CA PHE A 110 4.09 -6.85 -8.19
C PHE A 110 4.26 -8.05 -7.26
N ILE A 111 5.04 -7.89 -6.21
CA ILE A 111 5.12 -8.79 -5.07
C ILE A 111 4.92 -7.94 -3.82
N LEU A 112 3.75 -8.08 -3.20
CA LEU A 112 3.36 -7.35 -2.00
C LEU A 112 3.60 -8.25 -0.77
N PHE A 113 4.21 -7.68 0.26
CA PHE A 113 4.38 -8.35 1.54
C PHE A 113 4.26 -7.33 2.66
N ALA A 114 3.12 -7.34 3.36
CA ALA A 114 2.74 -6.31 4.32
C ALA A 114 2.87 -4.90 3.70
N ASP A 115 3.71 -4.04 4.25
CA ASP A 115 4.01 -2.68 3.78
C ASP A 115 5.08 -2.63 2.67
N ASP A 116 5.83 -3.73 2.46
CA ASP A 116 6.82 -3.82 1.39
C ASP A 116 6.14 -4.05 0.03
N THR A 117 6.39 -3.15 -0.89
CA THR A 117 5.95 -3.25 -2.29
C THR A 117 7.15 -3.44 -3.20
N ASN A 118 7.24 -4.61 -3.81
CA ASN A 118 8.35 -4.96 -4.69
C ASN A 118 7.85 -5.07 -6.13
N LEU A 119 8.56 -4.44 -7.05
CA LEU A 119 8.20 -4.33 -8.46
C LEU A 119 9.33 -4.88 -9.32
N PHE A 120 8.99 -5.69 -10.31
CA PHE A 120 9.97 -6.27 -11.21
C PHE A 120 9.55 -6.07 -12.66
N TYR A 121 10.55 -5.79 -13.49
CA TYR A 121 10.41 -5.76 -14.94
C TYR A 121 11.68 -6.29 -15.60
N SER A 122 11.53 -6.94 -16.73
CA SER A 122 12.66 -7.44 -17.52
C SER A 122 12.48 -7.13 -19.00
N SER A 123 13.62 -6.93 -19.70
CA SER A 123 13.66 -6.69 -21.14
C SER A 123 14.97 -7.20 -21.73
N LYS A 124 14.94 -7.54 -23.01
CA LYS A 124 16.16 -7.85 -23.77
C LYS A 124 17.02 -6.62 -24.07
N SER A 125 16.50 -5.42 -23.88
CA SER A 125 17.20 -4.16 -24.16
C SER A 125 17.18 -3.27 -22.91
N ILE A 126 18.36 -2.78 -22.51
CA ILE A 126 18.53 -1.84 -21.41
C ILE A 126 17.77 -0.53 -21.67
N SER A 127 17.81 -0.02 -22.89
CA SER A 127 17.11 1.23 -23.24
C SER A 127 15.59 1.08 -23.12
N ASN A 128 15.05 -0.06 -23.56
CA ASN A 128 13.62 -0.36 -23.38
C ASN A 128 13.27 -0.54 -21.90
N LEU A 129 14.11 -1.23 -21.12
CA LEU A 129 13.91 -1.41 -19.69
C LEU A 129 13.80 -0.06 -18.96
N GLN A 130 14.73 0.86 -19.24
CA GLN A 130 14.73 2.21 -18.66
C GLN A 130 13.49 3.02 -19.07
N HIS A 131 13.14 2.97 -20.36
CA HIS A 131 11.96 3.72 -20.87
C HIS A 131 10.67 3.25 -20.21
N VAL A 132 10.46 1.93 -20.17
CA VAL A 132 9.25 1.34 -19.57
C VAL A 132 9.22 1.63 -18.07
N LEU A 133 10.32 1.41 -17.34
CA LEU A 133 10.34 1.69 -15.90
C LEU A 133 10.02 3.14 -15.59
N ASN A 134 10.59 4.10 -16.30
CA ASN A 134 10.30 5.51 -16.08
C ASN A 134 8.82 5.84 -16.32
N HIS A 135 8.22 5.26 -17.35
CA HIS A 135 6.80 5.43 -17.64
C HIS A 135 5.93 4.83 -16.54
N GLU A 136 6.19 3.60 -16.14
CA GLU A 136 5.40 2.89 -15.13
C GLU A 136 5.57 3.50 -13.73
N MET A 137 6.76 3.99 -13.39
CA MET A 137 6.99 4.70 -12.13
C MET A 137 6.22 6.02 -12.07
N ALA A 138 6.01 6.69 -13.21
CA ALA A 138 5.13 7.87 -13.25
C ALA A 138 3.67 7.49 -12.97
N ALA A 139 3.17 6.41 -13.56
CA ALA A 139 1.81 5.91 -13.28
C ALA A 139 1.62 5.51 -11.81
N LEU A 140 2.61 4.85 -11.22
CA LEU A 140 2.63 4.53 -9.79
C LEU A 140 2.63 5.79 -8.91
N SER A 141 3.40 6.81 -9.29
CA SER A 141 3.40 8.09 -8.59
C SER A 141 2.00 8.72 -8.56
N GLU A 142 1.27 8.67 -9.67
CA GLU A 142 -0.12 9.16 -9.71
C GLU A 142 -1.04 8.31 -8.85
N TRP A 143 -0.86 6.96 -8.81
CA TRP A 143 -1.62 6.11 -7.92
C TRP A 143 -1.37 6.48 -6.45
N PHE A 144 -0.11 6.69 -6.06
CA PHE A 144 0.23 7.13 -4.70
C PHE A 144 -0.40 8.48 -4.38
N LYS A 145 -0.33 9.46 -5.25
CA LYS A 145 -0.98 10.77 -5.06
C LYS A 145 -2.50 10.65 -4.88
N ALA A 146 -3.13 9.77 -5.63
CA ALA A 146 -4.57 9.54 -5.54
C ALA A 146 -4.97 8.86 -4.22
N ASN A 147 -4.11 7.98 -3.68
CA ASN A 147 -4.37 7.21 -2.46
C ASN A 147 -3.78 7.83 -1.19
N HIS A 148 -2.82 8.74 -1.30
CA HIS A 148 -2.25 9.46 -0.16
C HIS A 148 -2.59 10.94 -0.30
N LYS A 149 -3.60 11.39 0.42
CA LYS A 149 -3.81 12.83 0.59
C LYS A 149 -2.71 13.36 1.52
N TYR A 150 -1.61 13.79 0.95
CA TYR A 150 -0.64 14.59 1.68
C TYR A 150 -1.35 15.87 2.17
N ARG A 151 -1.41 16.04 3.47
CA ARG A 151 -1.70 17.31 4.12
C ARG A 151 -0.41 18.04 4.41
#